data_b9afab9bac75fd15d834c496ee6b143a
#
_entry.id   b9afab9bac75fd15d834c496ee6b143a
#
_cell.length_a   1.000
_cell.length_b   1.000
_cell.length_c   1.000
_cell.angle_alpha   90.00
_cell.angle_beta   90.00
_cell.angle_gamma   90.00
#
_symmetry.space_group_name_H-M   'P 1'
#
loop_
_entity.id
_entity.type
_entity.pdbx_description
1 polymer ?
#
loop_
_entity_poly.entity_id
_entity_poly.type
_entity_poly.pdbx_seq_one_letter_code
_entity_poly.pdbx_strand_id
1 'polypeptide(L)'
;VLMIITVICLTKLLSNTLIVPMVKLAHSSREIARNDFGGEDLVVENRDEMGELVQAFNKMKHATEGYINTLKEKNEMAERLHKEEVERIEMEKRLDAARLELLKSQINPHFLFNTLNMISCMAKLEEAQTTERMISSLGNLFRYNLKTSEQIVPLERELKVVQDYMYIQQMRFGSRVSHNFRVEVDGSETMIPAFTLQPLVENAIIHGIARKEEGGRIFLRIWKQKDKLVISLADTGVGMDEETLKRLMDALKGHRTARVGIGLGNIYQRIKSMYEDGGLRIYSRAGKGTVVQIILPAVRE
;
A
#
# COMPACT_ATOMS: atom_id res chain seq x y z
N VAL A 1 -70.87 -60.12 -2.68
CA VAL A 1 -70.89 -59.07 -1.63
C VAL A 1 -69.64 -59.23 -0.76
N LEU A 2 -69.28 -60.41 -0.23
CA LEU A 2 -68.13 -60.58 0.67
C LEU A 2 -66.79 -60.21 0.02
N MET A 3 -66.56 -60.57 -1.25
CA MET A 3 -65.35 -60.26 -2.02
C MET A 3 -65.18 -58.76 -2.27
N ILE A 4 -66.27 -58.00 -2.45
CA ILE A 4 -66.22 -56.55 -2.62
C ILE A 4 -65.88 -55.88 -1.28
N ILE A 5 -66.39 -56.32 -0.17
CA ILE A 5 -66.10 -55.84 1.18
C ILE A 5 -64.63 -56.09 1.54
N THR A 6 -64.08 -57.27 1.24
CA THR A 6 -62.66 -57.57 1.49
C THR A 6 -61.74 -56.72 0.65
N VAL A 7 -62.03 -56.46 -0.62
CA VAL A 7 -61.22 -55.54 -1.49
C VAL A 7 -61.28 -54.13 -0.97
N ILE A 8 -62.46 -53.65 -0.56
CA ILE A 8 -62.58 -52.28 0.01
C ILE A 8 -61.80 -52.19 1.33
N CYS A 9 -61.86 -53.15 2.19
CA CYS A 9 -61.13 -53.18 3.44
C CYS A 9 -59.60 -53.20 3.22
N LEU A 10 -59.13 -54.00 2.28
CA LEU A 10 -57.71 -54.11 1.92
C LEU A 10 -57.17 -52.85 1.30
N THR A 11 -57.92 -52.20 0.37
CA THR A 11 -57.54 -50.91 -0.22
C THR A 11 -57.53 -49.83 0.81
N LYS A 12 -58.45 -49.78 1.75
CA LYS A 12 -58.44 -48.77 2.82
C LYS A 12 -57.30 -49.00 3.81
N LEU A 13 -56.97 -50.24 4.11
CA LEU A 13 -55.85 -50.62 4.95
C LEU A 13 -54.50 -50.10 4.26
N LEU A 14 -54.29 -50.53 3.01
CA LEU A 14 -53.12 -50.13 2.23
C LEU A 14 -52.99 -48.58 2.08
N SER A 15 -54.10 -47.88 1.86
CA SER A 15 -54.13 -46.45 1.76
C SER A 15 -53.69 -45.78 3.06
N ASN A 16 -54.18 -46.22 4.21
CA ASN A 16 -53.87 -45.61 5.49
C ASN A 16 -52.47 -45.96 6.03
N THR A 17 -51.99 -47.17 5.75
CA THR A 17 -50.72 -47.67 6.26
C THR A 17 -49.50 -47.23 5.39
N LEU A 18 -49.70 -47.10 4.07
CA LEU A 18 -48.60 -46.81 3.16
C LEU A 18 -48.76 -45.48 2.40
N ILE A 19 -49.93 -45.29 1.73
CA ILE A 19 -50.05 -44.15 0.82
C ILE A 19 -50.09 -42.78 1.56
N VAL A 20 -50.90 -42.69 2.60
CA VAL A 20 -51.07 -41.42 3.36
C VAL A 20 -49.75 -40.97 4.03
N PRO A 21 -49.01 -41.85 4.71
CA PRO A 21 -47.69 -41.44 5.27
C PRO A 21 -46.68 -41.07 4.20
N MET A 22 -46.61 -41.78 3.05
CA MET A 22 -45.72 -41.40 1.95
C MET A 22 -46.01 -40.01 1.37
N VAL A 23 -47.31 -39.68 1.21
CA VAL A 23 -47.73 -38.35 0.71
C VAL A 23 -47.34 -37.25 1.72
N LYS A 24 -47.53 -37.50 3.02
CA LYS A 24 -47.11 -36.56 4.08
C LYS A 24 -45.57 -36.36 4.09
N LEU A 25 -44.80 -37.42 3.99
CA LEU A 25 -43.34 -37.36 3.86
C LEU A 25 -42.90 -36.56 2.64
N ALA A 26 -43.53 -36.81 1.48
CA ALA A 26 -43.22 -36.07 0.26
C ALA A 26 -43.58 -34.57 0.38
N HIS A 27 -44.65 -34.25 1.09
CA HIS A 27 -45.03 -32.84 1.36
C HIS A 27 -44.01 -32.16 2.27
N SER A 28 -43.72 -32.76 3.42
CA SER A 28 -42.74 -32.18 4.38
C SER A 28 -41.33 -32.11 3.79
N SER A 29 -40.93 -33.08 2.96
CA SER A 29 -39.67 -33.00 2.22
C SER A 29 -39.58 -31.78 1.27
N ARG A 30 -40.70 -31.43 0.62
CA ARG A 30 -40.75 -30.21 -0.25
C ARG A 30 -40.68 -28.91 0.57
N GLU A 31 -41.26 -28.89 1.77
CA GLU A 31 -41.19 -27.74 2.69
C GLU A 31 -39.76 -27.54 3.17
N ILE A 32 -39.08 -28.62 3.60
CA ILE A 32 -37.66 -28.58 3.97
C ILE A 32 -36.78 -28.06 2.80
N ALA A 33 -37.03 -28.52 1.57
CA ALA A 33 -36.31 -28.08 0.38
C ALA A 33 -36.49 -26.57 0.08
N ARG A 34 -37.52 -25.96 0.66
CA ARG A 34 -37.76 -24.50 0.60
C ARG A 34 -37.26 -23.76 1.84
N ASN A 35 -36.46 -24.40 2.69
CA ASN A 35 -36.03 -23.91 3.98
C ASN A 35 -37.14 -23.66 5.00
N ASP A 36 -38.30 -24.30 4.84
CA ASP A 36 -39.40 -24.26 5.79
C ASP A 36 -39.36 -25.50 6.69
N PHE A 37 -38.90 -25.36 7.91
CA PHE A 37 -38.78 -26.38 8.93
C PHE A 37 -39.91 -26.31 9.98
N GLY A 38 -40.85 -25.31 9.87
CA GLY A 38 -41.87 -25.01 10.85
C GLY A 38 -43.02 -26.01 10.96
N GLY A 39 -43.11 -26.97 10.04
CA GLY A 39 -44.12 -28.02 10.09
C GLY A 39 -43.98 -28.99 11.29
N GLU A 40 -45.09 -29.47 11.83
CA GLU A 40 -45.08 -30.46 12.91
C GLU A 40 -44.37 -31.75 12.48
N ASP A 41 -43.84 -32.48 13.45
CA ASP A 41 -43.26 -33.80 13.20
C ASP A 41 -44.32 -34.78 12.70
N LEU A 42 -43.92 -35.58 11.72
CA LEU A 42 -44.81 -36.59 11.21
C LEU A 42 -45.00 -37.72 12.24
N VAL A 43 -46.23 -37.99 12.59
CA VAL A 43 -46.58 -39.04 13.52
C VAL A 43 -47.14 -40.25 12.72
N VAL A 44 -46.56 -41.43 12.95
CA VAL A 44 -47.04 -42.71 12.43
C VAL A 44 -47.10 -43.65 13.60
N GLU A 45 -48.30 -44.21 13.84
CA GLU A 45 -48.54 -45.11 14.96
C GLU A 45 -48.04 -46.56 14.69
N ASN A 46 -47.61 -46.83 13.46
CA ASN A 46 -47.16 -48.17 13.07
C ASN A 46 -45.75 -48.46 13.54
N ARG A 47 -45.53 -49.69 14.04
CA ARG A 47 -44.18 -50.17 14.42
C ARG A 47 -43.55 -51.00 13.30
N ASP A 48 -43.72 -50.59 12.07
CA ASP A 48 -43.19 -51.20 10.87
C ASP A 48 -42.08 -50.32 10.21
N GLU A 49 -41.61 -50.75 9.06
CA GLU A 49 -40.53 -50.00 8.29
C GLU A 49 -40.96 -48.59 7.94
N MET A 50 -42.27 -48.31 7.83
CA MET A 50 -42.80 -46.99 7.60
C MET A 50 -42.64 -46.10 8.85
N GLY A 51 -42.85 -46.64 10.03
CA GLY A 51 -42.61 -45.95 11.30
C GLY A 51 -41.15 -45.60 11.49
N GLU A 52 -40.22 -46.52 11.17
CA GLU A 52 -38.78 -46.25 11.21
C GLU A 52 -38.37 -45.16 10.22
N LEU A 53 -38.91 -45.17 9.01
CA LEU A 53 -38.65 -44.16 7.99
C LEU A 53 -39.09 -42.75 8.45
N VAL A 54 -40.28 -42.65 9.05
CA VAL A 54 -40.79 -41.37 9.57
C VAL A 54 -39.93 -40.86 10.73
N GLN A 55 -39.49 -41.73 11.64
CA GLN A 55 -38.61 -41.34 12.72
C GLN A 55 -37.23 -40.84 12.20
N ALA A 56 -36.67 -41.59 11.23
CA ALA A 56 -35.40 -41.17 10.59
C ALA A 56 -35.53 -39.83 9.88
N PHE A 57 -36.67 -39.61 9.20
CA PHE A 57 -36.97 -38.34 8.53
C PHE A 57 -37.08 -37.18 9.52
N ASN A 58 -37.83 -37.31 10.63
CA ASN A 58 -37.95 -36.28 11.65
C ASN A 58 -36.58 -35.94 12.27
N LYS A 59 -35.76 -36.97 12.55
CA LYS A 59 -34.42 -36.81 13.07
C LYS A 59 -33.52 -36.02 12.08
N MET A 60 -33.60 -36.33 10.79
CA MET A 60 -32.91 -35.64 9.73
C MET A 60 -33.37 -34.16 9.64
N LYS A 61 -34.70 -33.91 9.68
CA LYS A 61 -35.31 -32.59 9.68
C LYS A 61 -34.71 -31.72 10.79
N HIS A 62 -34.72 -32.16 12.05
CA HIS A 62 -34.18 -31.41 13.20
C HIS A 62 -32.67 -31.23 13.12
N ALA A 63 -31.91 -32.23 12.66
CA ALA A 63 -30.48 -32.11 12.48
C ALA A 63 -30.14 -31.05 11.42
N THR A 64 -30.88 -31.01 10.31
CA THR A 64 -30.68 -30.04 9.23
C THR A 64 -31.02 -28.60 9.68
N GLU A 65 -32.15 -28.44 10.39
CA GLU A 65 -32.56 -27.18 11.00
C GLU A 65 -31.48 -26.63 11.95
N GLY A 66 -30.99 -27.49 12.86
CA GLY A 66 -29.91 -27.13 13.78
C GLY A 66 -28.61 -26.70 13.05
N TYR A 67 -28.29 -27.41 11.95
CA TYR A 67 -27.12 -27.09 11.13
C TYR A 67 -27.25 -25.70 10.45
N ILE A 68 -28.43 -25.43 9.89
CA ILE A 68 -28.70 -24.14 9.21
C ILE A 68 -28.65 -23.00 10.21
N ASN A 69 -29.22 -23.13 11.40
CA ASN A 69 -29.19 -22.13 12.44
C ASN A 69 -27.73 -21.85 12.90
N THR A 70 -26.95 -22.90 13.10
CA THR A 70 -25.53 -22.78 13.47
C THR A 70 -24.72 -22.06 12.37
N LEU A 71 -24.97 -22.37 11.10
CA LEU A 71 -24.32 -21.70 9.97
C LEU A 71 -24.70 -20.22 9.90
N LYS A 72 -25.97 -19.89 10.15
CA LYS A 72 -26.44 -18.50 10.18
C LYS A 72 -25.76 -17.69 11.28
N GLU A 73 -25.71 -18.25 12.50
CA GLU A 73 -25.01 -17.61 13.62
C GLU A 73 -23.52 -17.40 13.34
N LYS A 74 -22.85 -18.42 12.74
CA LYS A 74 -21.43 -18.28 12.35
C LYS A 74 -21.21 -17.20 11.30
N ASN A 75 -22.09 -17.09 10.31
CA ASN A 75 -21.97 -16.06 9.28
C ASN A 75 -22.18 -14.67 9.87
N GLU A 76 -23.19 -14.48 10.71
CA GLU A 76 -23.43 -13.21 11.40
C GLU A 76 -22.23 -12.80 12.29
N MET A 77 -21.63 -13.77 12.99
CA MET A 77 -20.44 -13.53 13.79
C MET A 77 -19.24 -13.16 12.91
N ALA A 78 -19.04 -13.86 11.79
CA ALA A 78 -17.95 -13.57 10.86
C ALA A 78 -18.08 -12.16 10.24
N GLU A 79 -19.29 -11.74 9.88
CA GLU A 79 -19.55 -10.39 9.38
C GLU A 79 -19.26 -9.31 10.44
N ARG A 80 -19.66 -9.55 11.69
CA ARG A 80 -19.34 -8.61 12.81
C ARG A 80 -17.84 -8.48 13.02
N LEU A 81 -17.12 -9.62 13.10
CA LEU A 81 -15.67 -9.63 13.28
C LEU A 81 -14.96 -8.92 12.12
N HIS A 82 -15.40 -9.16 10.89
CA HIS A 82 -14.83 -8.47 9.73
C HIS A 82 -15.05 -6.95 9.80
N LYS A 83 -16.25 -6.51 10.19
CA LYS A 83 -16.54 -5.08 10.37
C LYS A 83 -15.66 -4.45 11.46
N GLU A 84 -15.54 -5.10 12.62
CA GLU A 84 -14.69 -4.63 13.72
C GLU A 84 -13.22 -4.54 13.30
N GLU A 85 -12.73 -5.50 12.49
CA GLU A 85 -11.35 -5.48 12.00
C GLU A 85 -11.11 -4.32 11.01
N VAL A 86 -12.04 -4.05 10.11
CA VAL A 86 -11.97 -2.89 9.19
C VAL A 86 -11.94 -1.58 9.98
N GLU A 87 -12.85 -1.41 10.96
CA GLU A 87 -12.90 -0.22 11.81
C GLU A 87 -11.58 -0.03 12.60
N ARG A 88 -11.00 -1.13 13.11
CA ARG A 88 -9.70 -1.09 13.81
C ARG A 88 -8.58 -0.63 12.90
N ILE A 89 -8.48 -1.17 11.67
CA ILE A 89 -7.46 -0.78 10.69
C ILE A 89 -7.60 0.70 10.31
N GLU A 90 -8.83 1.18 10.14
CA GLU A 90 -9.06 2.60 9.87
C GLU A 90 -8.66 3.50 11.05
N MET A 91 -8.96 3.09 12.28
CA MET A 91 -8.58 3.82 13.47
C MET A 91 -7.05 3.87 13.64
N GLU A 92 -6.33 2.76 13.41
CA GLU A 92 -4.87 2.72 13.42
C GLU A 92 -4.27 3.69 12.38
N LYS A 93 -4.80 3.70 11.14
CA LYS A 93 -4.37 4.64 10.11
C LYS A 93 -4.59 6.11 10.50
N ARG A 94 -5.73 6.42 11.12
CA ARG A 94 -6.02 7.77 11.62
C ARG A 94 -5.08 8.17 12.76
N LEU A 95 -4.79 7.24 13.66
CA LEU A 95 -3.86 7.46 14.77
C LEU A 95 -2.44 7.73 14.29
N ASP A 96 -1.96 6.96 13.32
CA ASP A 96 -0.63 7.15 12.73
C ASP A 96 -0.54 8.48 11.96
N ALA A 97 -1.58 8.84 11.21
CA ALA A 97 -1.65 10.15 10.55
C ALA A 97 -1.62 11.30 11.56
N ALA A 98 -2.39 11.21 12.66
CA ALA A 98 -2.41 12.21 13.72
C ALA A 98 -1.05 12.30 14.45
N ARG A 99 -0.39 11.16 14.71
CA ARG A 99 0.98 11.14 15.27
C ARG A 99 1.99 11.84 14.37
N LEU A 100 1.94 11.58 13.07
CA LEU A 100 2.81 12.25 12.10
C LEU A 100 2.56 13.76 12.05
N GLU A 101 1.31 14.19 12.15
CA GLU A 101 0.94 15.60 12.19
C GLU A 101 1.43 16.28 13.47
N LEU A 102 1.30 15.62 14.62
CA LEU A 102 1.85 16.08 15.89
C LEU A 102 3.37 16.22 15.85
N LEU A 103 4.08 15.22 15.28
CA LEU A 103 5.53 15.29 15.11
C LEU A 103 5.95 16.44 14.18
N LYS A 104 5.22 16.69 13.10
CA LYS A 104 5.45 17.84 12.21
C LYS A 104 5.18 19.18 12.92
N SER A 105 4.20 19.25 13.81
CA SER A 105 3.84 20.48 14.53
C SER A 105 4.82 20.81 15.66
N GLN A 106 5.58 19.84 16.19
CA GLN A 106 6.60 20.09 17.22
C GLN A 106 7.72 21.01 16.72
N ILE A 107 7.98 21.03 15.39
CA ILE A 107 8.82 22.03 14.78
C ILE A 107 7.89 23.18 14.38
N ASN A 108 7.93 24.29 15.07
CA ASN A 108 7.17 25.48 14.65
C ASN A 108 7.76 26.04 13.33
N PRO A 109 7.13 25.74 12.15
CA PRO A 109 7.72 26.14 10.87
C PRO A 109 7.80 27.66 10.72
N HIS A 110 6.84 28.36 11.31
CA HIS A 110 6.80 29.81 11.26
C HIS A 110 7.96 30.45 12.04
N PHE A 111 8.26 29.95 13.24
CA PHE A 111 9.41 30.40 14.01
C PHE A 111 10.72 30.16 13.26
N LEU A 112 10.87 28.95 12.69
CA LEU A 112 12.07 28.58 11.93
C LEU A 112 12.27 29.51 10.73
N PHE A 113 11.21 29.74 9.93
CA PHE A 113 11.30 30.62 8.77
C PHE A 113 11.59 32.07 9.15
N ASN A 114 10.97 32.60 10.20
CA ASN A 114 11.21 33.95 10.66
C ASN A 114 12.66 34.13 11.15
N THR A 115 13.17 33.14 11.87
CA THR A 115 14.56 33.16 12.35
C THR A 115 15.54 33.10 11.18
N LEU A 116 15.35 32.20 10.21
CA LEU A 116 16.20 32.12 9.01
C LEU A 116 16.15 33.42 8.19
N ASN A 117 14.97 34.01 7.99
CA ASN A 117 14.83 35.28 7.29
C ASN A 117 15.54 36.44 8.01
N MET A 118 15.43 36.46 9.35
CA MET A 118 16.14 37.50 10.15
C MET A 118 17.65 37.34 10.01
N ILE A 119 18.21 36.13 10.11
CA ILE A 119 19.63 35.88 9.96
C ILE A 119 20.09 36.21 8.51
N SER A 120 19.26 35.88 7.51
CA SER A 120 19.55 36.25 6.11
C SER A 120 19.60 37.76 5.90
N CYS A 121 18.68 38.51 6.54
CA CYS A 121 18.66 39.96 6.49
C CYS A 121 19.91 40.57 7.17
N MET A 122 20.32 40.04 8.32
CA MET A 122 21.55 40.47 9.00
C MET A 122 22.78 40.20 8.15
N ALA A 123 22.91 39.00 7.59
CA ALA A 123 24.02 38.66 6.70
C ALA A 123 24.10 39.58 5.47
N LYS A 124 22.93 40.00 4.96
CA LYS A 124 22.87 40.98 3.86
C LYS A 124 23.34 42.38 4.29
N LEU A 125 22.98 42.83 5.48
CA LEU A 125 23.42 44.10 6.04
C LEU A 125 24.94 44.14 6.32
N GLU A 126 25.48 42.95 6.68
CA GLU A 126 26.93 42.75 6.89
C GLU A 126 27.69 42.48 5.59
N GLU A 127 27.03 42.56 4.43
CA GLU A 127 27.59 42.27 3.11
C GLU A 127 28.15 40.83 2.99
N ALA A 128 27.73 39.92 3.88
CA ALA A 128 28.15 38.53 3.92
C ALA A 128 27.38 37.68 2.91
N GLN A 129 27.58 37.90 1.61
CA GLN A 129 26.80 37.29 0.50
C GLN A 129 26.77 35.79 0.54
N THR A 130 27.88 35.13 0.91
CA THR A 130 27.93 33.66 1.00
C THR A 130 27.02 33.15 2.11
N THR A 131 27.02 33.80 3.28
CA THR A 131 26.16 33.45 4.43
C THR A 131 24.70 33.67 4.09
N GLU A 132 24.36 34.81 3.49
CA GLU A 132 23.00 35.14 3.04
C GLU A 132 22.47 34.06 2.10
N ARG A 133 23.25 33.65 1.08
CA ARG A 133 22.89 32.64 0.12
C ARG A 133 22.73 31.25 0.77
N MET A 134 23.60 30.85 1.71
CA MET A 134 23.48 29.60 2.45
C MET A 134 22.19 29.55 3.26
N ILE A 135 21.84 30.62 3.96
CA ILE A 135 20.63 30.70 4.78
C ILE A 135 19.38 30.67 3.89
N SER A 136 19.42 31.40 2.77
CA SER A 136 18.34 31.42 1.79
C SER A 136 18.10 30.02 1.20
N SER A 137 19.17 29.34 0.79
CA SER A 137 19.09 27.96 0.28
C SER A 137 18.54 26.98 1.34
N LEU A 138 18.97 27.10 2.60
CA LEU A 138 18.46 26.30 3.71
C LEU A 138 16.97 26.57 3.97
N GLY A 139 16.55 27.85 3.94
CA GLY A 139 15.15 28.24 4.06
C GLY A 139 14.26 27.66 2.96
N ASN A 140 14.77 27.60 1.72
CA ASN A 140 14.06 26.99 0.59
C ASN A 140 13.89 25.47 0.79
N LEU A 141 14.94 24.76 1.23
CA LEU A 141 14.87 23.33 1.53
C LEU A 141 13.84 23.03 2.62
N PHE A 142 13.86 23.78 3.73
CA PHE A 142 12.86 23.60 4.78
C PHE A 142 11.44 23.91 4.30
N ARG A 143 11.29 24.97 3.49
CA ARG A 143 9.97 25.34 2.93
C ARG A 143 9.42 24.23 2.04
N TYR A 144 10.27 23.64 1.20
CA TYR A 144 9.87 22.51 0.37
C TYR A 144 9.48 21.31 1.21
N ASN A 145 10.32 20.91 2.17
CA ASN A 145 10.10 19.72 2.99
C ASN A 145 8.87 19.83 3.92
N LEU A 146 8.55 21.03 4.42
CA LEU A 146 7.47 21.24 5.39
C LEU A 146 6.13 21.63 4.76
N LYS A 147 6.15 22.29 3.58
CA LYS A 147 4.94 22.84 2.97
C LYS A 147 4.45 22.07 1.74
N THR A 148 5.27 21.21 1.14
CA THR A 148 4.84 20.46 -0.04
C THR A 148 3.92 19.33 0.38
N SER A 149 2.63 19.51 0.10
CA SER A 149 1.56 18.51 0.28
C SER A 149 1.17 17.85 -1.05
N GLU A 150 1.60 18.42 -2.17
CA GLU A 150 1.33 17.92 -3.51
C GLU A 150 2.09 16.62 -3.76
N GLN A 151 1.41 15.66 -4.38
CA GLN A 151 2.03 14.37 -4.72
C GLN A 151 2.89 14.47 -5.99
N ILE A 152 2.52 15.37 -6.91
CA ILE A 152 3.18 15.61 -8.19
C ILE A 152 3.52 17.10 -8.28
N VAL A 153 4.72 17.41 -8.73
CA VAL A 153 5.23 18.78 -8.85
C VAL A 153 5.96 18.98 -10.17
N PRO A 154 6.09 20.23 -10.66
CA PRO A 154 6.97 20.55 -11.80
C PRO A 154 8.41 20.14 -11.50
N LEU A 155 9.08 19.56 -12.50
CA LEU A 155 10.47 19.14 -12.42
C LEU A 155 11.41 20.30 -12.02
N GLU A 156 11.17 21.52 -12.49
CA GLU A 156 11.96 22.69 -12.14
C GLU A 156 11.97 22.96 -10.63
N ARG A 157 10.86 22.66 -9.93
CA ARG A 157 10.76 22.83 -8.47
C ARG A 157 11.69 21.87 -7.74
N GLU A 158 11.76 20.62 -8.16
CA GLU A 158 12.70 19.61 -7.63
C GLU A 158 14.15 19.96 -7.97
N LEU A 159 14.41 20.45 -9.19
CA LEU A 159 15.74 20.89 -9.62
C LEU A 159 16.25 22.06 -8.78
N LYS A 160 15.40 23.02 -8.46
CA LYS A 160 15.75 24.14 -7.59
C LYS A 160 16.12 23.67 -6.18
N VAL A 161 15.35 22.76 -5.62
CA VAL A 161 15.63 22.14 -4.31
C VAL A 161 16.98 21.44 -4.32
N VAL A 162 17.27 20.67 -5.35
CA VAL A 162 18.56 19.99 -5.50
C VAL A 162 19.72 20.96 -5.68
N GLN A 163 19.53 22.04 -6.44
CA GLN A 163 20.53 23.10 -6.59
C GLN A 163 20.84 23.79 -5.25
N ASP A 164 19.81 24.14 -4.48
CA ASP A 164 19.96 24.71 -3.14
C ASP A 164 20.71 23.74 -2.20
N TYR A 165 20.35 22.45 -2.24
CA TYR A 165 21.02 21.41 -1.46
C TYR A 165 22.49 21.27 -1.88
N MET A 166 22.78 21.19 -3.17
CA MET A 166 24.15 21.10 -3.69
C MET A 166 24.98 22.28 -3.30
N TYR A 167 24.44 23.52 -3.33
CA TYR A 167 25.13 24.70 -2.89
C TYR A 167 25.58 24.59 -1.42
N ILE A 168 24.71 24.17 -0.53
CA ILE A 168 25.03 23.95 0.89
C ILE A 168 26.14 22.88 1.04
N GLN A 169 26.02 21.77 0.31
CA GLN A 169 27.01 20.70 0.38
C GLN A 169 28.38 21.12 -0.18
N GLN A 170 28.41 21.97 -1.22
CA GLN A 170 29.66 22.56 -1.73
C GLN A 170 30.32 23.48 -0.71
N MET A 171 29.55 24.28 0.03
CA MET A 171 30.11 25.10 1.12
C MET A 171 30.69 24.22 2.24
N ARG A 172 30.08 23.07 2.54
CA ARG A 172 30.52 22.13 3.59
C ARG A 172 31.77 21.36 3.19
N PHE A 173 31.81 20.82 1.96
CA PHE A 173 32.85 19.90 1.49
C PHE A 173 33.87 20.54 0.56
N GLY A 174 33.68 21.83 0.19
CA GLY A 174 34.53 22.53 -0.73
C GLY A 174 34.62 21.89 -2.11
N SER A 175 35.81 21.84 -2.67
CA SER A 175 36.07 21.23 -3.98
C SER A 175 35.92 19.72 -4.02
N ARG A 176 35.78 19.07 -2.86
CA ARG A 176 35.57 17.59 -2.79
C ARG A 176 34.25 17.15 -3.39
N VAL A 177 33.27 18.03 -3.51
CA VAL A 177 31.95 17.70 -4.11
C VAL A 177 31.70 18.62 -5.30
N SER A 178 31.55 18.02 -6.47
CA SER A 178 31.16 18.72 -7.68
C SER A 178 29.96 18.06 -8.35
N HIS A 179 29.25 18.79 -9.20
CA HIS A 179 28.10 18.27 -9.90
C HIS A 179 28.00 18.77 -11.33
N ASN A 180 27.30 18.01 -12.16
CA ASN A 180 26.93 18.38 -13.51
C ASN A 180 25.49 17.93 -13.76
N PHE A 181 24.60 18.88 -14.03
CA PHE A 181 23.19 18.64 -14.29
C PHE A 181 22.86 18.94 -15.75
N ARG A 182 22.35 17.95 -16.45
CA ARG A 182 21.92 18.05 -17.84
C ARG A 182 20.44 17.70 -17.94
N VAL A 183 19.60 18.69 -18.22
CA VAL A 183 18.16 18.55 -18.35
C VAL A 183 17.80 18.81 -19.80
N GLU A 184 17.24 17.80 -20.47
CA GLU A 184 16.92 17.81 -21.91
C GLU A 184 15.38 17.83 -22.14
N VAL A 185 14.62 18.30 -21.13
CA VAL A 185 13.17 18.46 -21.17
C VAL A 185 12.78 19.81 -20.57
N ASP A 186 11.58 20.29 -20.89
CA ASP A 186 11.05 21.47 -20.23
C ASP A 186 10.69 21.13 -18.78
N GLY A 187 11.35 21.80 -17.85
CA GLY A 187 11.17 21.56 -16.42
C GLY A 187 9.86 22.12 -15.86
N SER A 188 9.28 23.11 -16.53
CA SER A 188 8.00 23.74 -16.11
C SER A 188 6.79 22.87 -16.51
N GLU A 189 6.87 22.23 -17.67
CA GLU A 189 5.80 21.36 -18.20
C GLU A 189 5.93 19.89 -17.76
N THR A 190 7.15 19.49 -17.36
CA THR A 190 7.40 18.10 -16.95
C THR A 190 7.03 17.89 -15.49
N MET A 191 6.03 17.06 -15.24
CA MET A 191 5.55 16.73 -13.90
C MET A 191 6.20 15.45 -13.38
N ILE A 192 6.66 15.45 -12.13
CA ILE A 192 7.25 14.28 -11.46
C ILE A 192 6.73 14.15 -10.03
N PRO A 193 6.80 12.96 -9.41
CA PRO A 193 6.48 12.81 -7.99
C PRO A 193 7.37 13.70 -7.13
N ALA A 194 6.76 14.41 -6.18
CA ALA A 194 7.50 15.24 -5.21
C ALA A 194 8.50 14.39 -4.42
N PHE A 195 9.59 15.00 -3.97
CA PHE A 195 10.69 14.33 -3.23
C PHE A 195 11.34 13.18 -4.01
N THR A 196 11.48 13.32 -5.33
CA THR A 196 12.16 12.33 -6.18
C THR A 196 13.65 12.61 -6.30
N LEU A 197 14.05 13.84 -6.65
CA LEU A 197 15.45 14.17 -6.92
C LEU A 197 16.27 14.39 -5.64
N GLN A 198 15.71 15.07 -4.64
CA GLN A 198 16.44 15.41 -3.42
C GLN A 198 17.00 14.17 -2.71
N PRO A 199 16.22 13.10 -2.41
CA PRO A 199 16.76 11.91 -1.73
C PRO A 199 17.78 11.14 -2.58
N LEU A 200 17.71 11.23 -3.92
CA LEU A 200 18.73 10.62 -4.79
C LEU A 200 20.09 11.30 -4.60
N VAL A 201 20.09 12.66 -4.62
CA VAL A 201 21.30 13.45 -4.43
C VAL A 201 21.83 13.31 -3.00
N GLU A 202 20.96 13.30 -2.00
CA GLU A 202 21.35 13.05 -0.61
C GLU A 202 22.05 11.69 -0.44
N ASN A 203 21.50 10.65 -1.01
CA ASN A 203 22.11 9.31 -0.98
C ASN A 203 23.49 9.28 -1.65
N ALA A 204 23.62 9.92 -2.83
CA ALA A 204 24.87 10.01 -3.55
C ALA A 204 25.95 10.72 -2.74
N ILE A 205 25.60 11.80 -2.03
CA ILE A 205 26.54 12.53 -1.18
C ILE A 205 26.85 11.75 0.10
N ILE A 206 25.83 11.40 0.89
CA ILE A 206 26.03 10.85 2.24
C ILE A 206 26.64 9.45 2.19
N HIS A 207 26.13 8.60 1.30
CA HIS A 207 26.54 7.20 1.21
C HIS A 207 27.63 6.92 0.17
N GLY A 208 27.73 7.79 -0.85
CA GLY A 208 28.73 7.65 -1.90
C GLY A 208 29.96 8.53 -1.65
N ILE A 209 29.84 9.82 -1.86
CA ILE A 209 30.98 10.76 -2.00
C ILE A 209 31.59 11.12 -0.64
N ALA A 210 30.78 11.38 0.40
CA ALA A 210 31.29 11.82 1.70
C ALA A 210 32.19 10.77 2.38
N ARG A 211 32.06 9.50 2.02
CA ARG A 211 32.87 8.37 2.51
C ARG A 211 34.20 8.20 1.77
N LYS A 212 34.42 8.97 0.70
CA LYS A 212 35.63 8.94 -0.12
C LYS A 212 36.48 10.16 0.18
N GLU A 213 37.73 9.98 0.61
CA GLU A 213 38.62 11.09 0.99
C GLU A 213 38.86 12.06 -0.16
N GLU A 214 39.05 11.57 -1.36
CA GLU A 214 39.25 12.34 -2.58
C GLU A 214 38.00 13.11 -3.03
N GLY A 215 36.84 12.81 -2.41
CA GLY A 215 35.56 13.34 -2.82
C GLY A 215 35.00 12.67 -4.09
N GLY A 216 34.17 13.40 -4.80
CA GLY A 216 33.57 12.86 -6.02
C GLY A 216 32.65 13.84 -6.75
N ARG A 217 32.05 13.31 -7.81
CA ARG A 217 31.17 14.07 -8.70
C ARG A 217 29.81 13.41 -8.84
N ILE A 218 28.78 14.25 -8.93
CA ILE A 218 27.41 13.83 -9.23
C ILE A 218 27.08 14.25 -10.65
N PHE A 219 26.51 13.35 -11.41
CA PHE A 219 25.96 13.58 -12.73
C PHE A 219 24.46 13.32 -12.71
N LEU A 220 23.65 14.34 -12.93
CA LEU A 220 22.21 14.19 -13.12
C LEU A 220 21.89 14.45 -14.58
N ARG A 221 21.27 13.48 -15.24
CA ARG A 221 20.74 13.62 -16.58
C ARG A 221 19.25 13.29 -16.61
N ILE A 222 18.46 14.17 -17.23
CA ILE A 222 17.01 14.00 -17.38
C ILE A 222 16.66 14.20 -18.84
N TRP A 223 16.03 13.18 -19.44
CA TRP A 223 15.67 13.22 -20.86
C TRP A 223 14.39 12.43 -21.12
N LYS A 224 13.78 12.70 -22.25
CA LYS A 224 12.63 11.96 -22.75
C LYS A 224 13.09 10.89 -23.73
N GLN A 225 12.64 9.65 -23.54
CA GLN A 225 12.92 8.53 -24.42
C GLN A 225 11.59 7.89 -24.84
N LYS A 226 11.15 8.14 -26.07
CA LYS A 226 9.80 7.80 -26.53
C LYS A 226 8.76 8.44 -25.60
N ASP A 227 7.85 7.64 -25.08
CA ASP A 227 6.80 8.07 -24.13
C ASP A 227 7.20 7.89 -22.66
N LYS A 228 8.52 7.90 -22.36
CA LYS A 228 9.03 7.76 -21.00
C LYS A 228 9.98 8.89 -20.65
N LEU A 229 9.84 9.42 -19.44
CA LEU A 229 10.80 10.31 -18.81
C LEU A 229 11.85 9.44 -18.11
N VAL A 230 13.11 9.67 -18.41
CA VAL A 230 14.23 8.98 -17.78
C VAL A 230 15.02 9.98 -16.94
N ILE A 231 15.19 9.68 -15.66
CA ILE A 231 16.00 10.44 -14.72
C ILE A 231 17.16 9.51 -14.32
N SER A 232 18.38 9.90 -14.59
CA SER A 232 19.58 9.15 -14.25
C SER A 232 20.49 9.99 -13.37
N LEU A 233 20.78 9.50 -12.17
CA LEU A 233 21.75 10.09 -11.27
C LEU A 233 22.91 9.12 -11.07
N ALA A 234 24.12 9.57 -11.40
CA ALA A 234 25.36 8.83 -11.20
C ALA A 234 26.26 9.58 -10.24
N ASP A 235 26.88 8.85 -9.30
CA ASP A 235 27.95 9.35 -8.44
C ASP A 235 29.25 8.60 -8.65
N THR A 236 30.38 9.23 -8.34
CA THR A 236 31.71 8.61 -8.34
C THR A 236 32.19 8.28 -6.93
N GLY A 237 31.28 7.98 -6.03
CA GLY A 237 31.53 7.64 -4.64
C GLY A 237 32.14 6.24 -4.45
N VAL A 238 32.02 5.71 -3.23
CA VAL A 238 32.57 4.39 -2.86
C VAL A 238 31.86 3.24 -3.56
N GLY A 239 30.63 3.43 -4.03
CA GLY A 239 29.82 2.36 -4.61
C GLY A 239 29.43 1.28 -3.61
N MET A 240 28.87 0.17 -4.13
CA MET A 240 28.45 -1.00 -3.36
C MET A 240 29.01 -2.26 -4.00
N ASP A 241 29.31 -3.26 -3.17
CA ASP A 241 29.59 -4.61 -3.62
C ASP A 241 28.30 -5.34 -4.06
N GLU A 242 28.44 -6.46 -4.68
CA GLU A 242 27.33 -7.23 -5.26
C GLU A 242 26.34 -7.71 -4.18
N GLU A 243 26.85 -8.09 -3.01
CA GLU A 243 26.04 -8.57 -1.89
C GLU A 243 25.19 -7.44 -1.31
N THR A 244 25.77 -6.26 -1.11
CA THR A 244 25.08 -5.06 -0.61
C THR A 244 24.03 -4.58 -1.61
N LEU A 245 24.37 -4.58 -2.91
CA LEU A 245 23.44 -4.21 -3.97
C LEU A 245 22.25 -5.19 -4.02
N LYS A 246 22.51 -6.49 -3.93
CA LYS A 246 21.46 -7.52 -3.91
C LYS A 246 20.54 -7.34 -2.70
N ARG A 247 21.10 -7.15 -1.50
CA ARG A 247 20.31 -6.87 -0.27
C ARG A 247 19.44 -5.63 -0.41
N LEU A 248 19.95 -4.55 -1.02
CA LEU A 248 19.19 -3.35 -1.28
C LEU A 248 18.04 -3.61 -2.26
N MET A 249 18.29 -4.32 -3.36
CA MET A 249 17.26 -4.66 -4.35
C MET A 249 16.16 -5.56 -3.79
N ASP A 250 16.51 -6.53 -2.94
CA ASP A 250 15.56 -7.42 -2.27
C ASP A 250 14.70 -6.64 -1.25
N ALA A 251 15.31 -5.69 -0.52
CA ALA A 251 14.58 -4.80 0.39
C ALA A 251 13.59 -3.89 -0.34
N LEU A 252 13.96 -3.34 -1.51
CA LEU A 252 13.07 -2.52 -2.35
C LEU A 252 11.86 -3.30 -2.85
N LYS A 253 12.01 -4.60 -3.14
CA LYS A 253 10.93 -5.49 -3.59
C LYS A 253 10.04 -6.01 -2.45
N GLY A 254 10.27 -5.59 -1.21
CA GLY A 254 9.43 -5.97 -0.06
C GLY A 254 9.75 -7.33 0.55
N HIS A 255 10.87 -7.96 0.20
CA HIS A 255 11.21 -9.31 0.65
C HIS A 255 11.90 -9.38 2.02
N ARG A 256 12.25 -8.23 2.64
CA ARG A 256 12.80 -8.17 4.02
C ARG A 256 12.66 -6.78 4.64
N THR A 257 12.40 -6.75 5.95
CA THR A 257 12.44 -5.57 6.84
C THR A 257 13.88 -5.13 7.14
N ALA A 258 14.67 -4.80 6.12
CA ALA A 258 16.00 -4.23 6.34
C ALA A 258 15.89 -2.69 6.32
N ARG A 259 16.41 -2.03 7.37
CA ARG A 259 16.54 -0.54 7.46
C ARG A 259 17.50 0.06 6.42
N VAL A 260 17.78 -0.64 5.32
CA VAL A 260 18.73 -0.25 4.29
C VAL A 260 17.98 0.56 3.23
N GLY A 261 18.33 1.83 3.08
CA GLY A 261 17.88 2.65 1.96
C GLY A 261 16.48 3.23 2.10
N ILE A 262 16.10 3.76 3.28
CA ILE A 262 14.78 4.40 3.52
C ILE A 262 14.42 5.40 2.41
N GLY A 263 15.36 6.23 1.99
CA GLY A 263 15.14 7.23 0.93
C GLY A 263 14.79 6.60 -0.43
N LEU A 264 15.58 5.63 -0.89
CA LEU A 264 15.34 4.92 -2.15
C LEU A 264 14.09 4.02 -2.08
N GLY A 265 13.84 3.42 -0.91
CA GLY A 265 12.62 2.65 -0.65
C GLY A 265 11.36 3.48 -0.81
N ASN A 266 11.34 4.68 -0.24
CA ASN A 266 10.21 5.61 -0.34
C ASN A 266 9.98 6.06 -1.79
N ILE A 267 11.06 6.35 -2.54
CA ILE A 267 10.96 6.68 -3.97
C ILE A 267 10.38 5.51 -4.75
N TYR A 268 10.91 4.29 -4.55
CA TYR A 268 10.45 3.09 -5.25
C TYR A 268 8.96 2.81 -5.01
N GLN A 269 8.53 2.82 -3.75
CA GLN A 269 7.14 2.61 -3.38
C GLN A 269 6.22 3.69 -3.95
N ARG A 270 6.64 4.95 -3.93
CA ARG A 270 5.89 6.07 -4.51
C ARG A 270 5.74 5.92 -6.02
N ILE A 271 6.81 5.59 -6.74
CA ILE A 271 6.76 5.37 -8.19
C ILE A 271 5.78 4.22 -8.49
N LYS A 272 5.88 3.11 -7.76
CA LYS A 272 5.02 1.94 -7.97
C LYS A 272 3.55 2.18 -7.64
N SER A 273 3.26 3.02 -6.63
CA SER A 273 1.87 3.37 -6.29
C SER A 273 1.23 4.34 -7.27
N MET A 274 2.02 5.17 -7.96
CA MET A 274 1.52 6.19 -8.88
C MET A 274 1.56 5.77 -10.36
N TYR A 275 2.47 4.87 -10.72
CA TYR A 275 2.71 4.48 -12.11
C TYR A 275 2.87 2.96 -12.24
N GLU A 276 1.95 2.31 -12.93
CA GLU A 276 1.98 0.87 -13.17
C GLU A 276 3.26 0.45 -13.91
N ASP A 277 3.65 1.20 -14.95
CA ASP A 277 4.86 0.99 -15.75
C ASP A 277 6.08 1.77 -15.25
N GLY A 278 5.99 2.39 -14.09
CA GLY A 278 7.11 3.10 -13.46
C GLY A 278 8.15 2.12 -12.92
N GLY A 279 9.43 2.52 -12.95
CA GLY A 279 10.50 1.66 -12.47
C GLY A 279 11.73 2.41 -11.96
N LEU A 280 12.49 1.72 -11.11
CA LEU A 280 13.77 2.15 -10.59
C LEU A 280 14.80 1.05 -10.82
N ARG A 281 15.96 1.43 -11.37
CA ARG A 281 17.11 0.54 -11.60
C ARG A 281 18.32 1.10 -10.88
N ILE A 282 19.13 0.24 -10.28
CA ILE A 282 20.35 0.62 -9.57
C ILE A 282 21.50 -0.21 -10.12
N TYR A 283 22.57 0.46 -10.48
CA TYR A 283 23.83 -0.14 -10.89
C TYR A 283 24.92 0.40 -9.98
N SER A 284 25.72 -0.47 -9.38
CA SER A 284 26.79 -0.05 -8.49
C SER A 284 27.97 -1.00 -8.57
N ARG A 285 29.16 -0.46 -8.36
CA ARG A 285 30.39 -1.25 -8.24
C ARG A 285 31.28 -0.61 -7.18
N ALA A 286 31.78 -1.40 -6.26
CA ALA A 286 32.69 -0.97 -5.21
C ALA A 286 33.88 -0.17 -5.79
N GLY A 287 34.17 1.00 -5.23
CA GLY A 287 35.22 1.94 -5.66
C GLY A 287 34.93 2.73 -6.94
N LYS A 288 33.81 2.45 -7.65
CA LYS A 288 33.47 3.13 -8.92
C LYS A 288 32.27 4.09 -8.82
N GLY A 289 31.44 3.92 -7.78
CA GLY A 289 30.24 4.71 -7.57
C GLY A 289 28.94 3.99 -7.88
N THR A 290 27.83 4.74 -7.92
CA THR A 290 26.48 4.20 -8.12
C THR A 290 25.74 4.99 -9.18
N VAL A 291 24.90 4.31 -9.96
CA VAL A 291 23.95 4.90 -10.90
C VAL A 291 22.55 4.47 -10.49
N VAL A 292 21.69 5.43 -10.22
CA VAL A 292 20.26 5.21 -10.00
C VAL A 292 19.50 5.78 -11.18
N GLN A 293 18.67 4.96 -11.79
CA GLN A 293 17.86 5.34 -12.94
C GLN A 293 16.37 5.15 -12.63
N ILE A 294 15.61 6.22 -12.75
CA ILE A 294 14.15 6.23 -12.64
C ILE A 294 13.55 6.35 -14.03
N ILE A 295 12.54 5.55 -14.30
CA ILE A 295 11.79 5.56 -15.56
C ILE A 295 10.33 5.79 -15.20
N LEU A 296 9.77 6.89 -15.68
CA LEU A 296 8.38 7.27 -15.49
C LEU A 296 7.68 7.28 -16.85
N PRO A 297 6.41 6.88 -16.98
CA PRO A 297 5.63 7.18 -18.16
C PRO A 297 5.54 8.71 -18.30
N ALA A 298 5.70 9.23 -19.51
CA ALA A 298 5.48 10.63 -19.77
C ALA A 298 3.98 10.90 -19.60
N VAL A 299 3.61 11.55 -18.52
CA VAL A 299 2.23 12.01 -18.30
C VAL A 299 1.98 13.07 -19.37
N ARG A 300 1.10 12.77 -20.31
CA ARG A 300 0.43 13.80 -21.12
C ARG A 300 -0.76 14.28 -20.28
N GLU A 301 -0.86 15.60 -20.10
CA GLU A 301 -2.14 16.21 -19.68
C GLU A 301 -3.27 15.74 -20.60
#